data_dff6334ca8a6d11851cde7fc3c433b4c
#
_entry.id   dff6334ca8a6d11851cde7fc3c433b4c
#
_cell.length_a   1.000
_cell.length_b   1.000
_cell.length_c   1.000
_cell.angle_alpha   90.00
_cell.angle_beta   90.00
_cell.angle_gamma   90.00
#
_symmetry.space_group_name_H-M   'P 1'
#
loop_
_entity.id
_entity.type
_entity.pdbx_description
1 polymer ?
#
loop_
_entity_poly.entity_id
_entity_poly.type
_entity_poly.pdbx_seq_one_letter_code
_entity_poly.pdbx_strand_id
1 'polypeptide(L)'
;MSETNFNSRPEVMLPPITVMEDEAKRLNDLASSCAVLFPRVAHFLAQEMERASLVASNSDLRGVVRMGSKVRYCDDKTGEVRDVVLVYPHEADITLKRVSVLTPVGAALIGLSVGQSIEFQTPGHNNRSLTVLGVSN
;
A
#
# COMPACT_ATOMS: atom_id res chain seq x y z
N MET A 1 30.98 -16.04 3.26
CA MET A 1 30.68 -16.05 3.15
C MET A 1 29.79 -15.93 2.94
N SER A 2 29.60 -15.94 2.91
CA SER A 2 28.97 -15.80 2.69
C SER A 2 28.00 -15.75 2.89
N GLU A 3 27.70 -15.74 3.46
CA GLU A 3 26.85 -15.71 3.68
C GLU A 3 26.04 -15.09 3.42
N THR A 4 26.07 -14.62 3.44
CA THR A 4 25.48 -13.86 3.08
C THR A 4 24.94 -13.81 2.10
N ASN A 5 24.97 -14.16 1.59
CA ASN A 5 24.50 -14.05 0.62
C ASN A 5 23.53 -14.73 0.29
N PHE A 6 23.38 -15.41 0.89
CA PHE A 6 22.44 -15.92 0.67
C PHE A 6 21.36 -15.35 0.69
N ASN A 7 21.34 -14.86 1.21
CA ASN A 7 20.45 -14.10 1.16
C ASN A 7 20.46 -13.35 0.11
N SER A 8 21.06 -13.68 -0.51
CA SER A 8 21.18 -12.98 -1.48
C SER A 8 20.28 -13.15 -2.50
N ARG A 9 19.18 -13.67 -2.33
CA ARG A 9 18.23 -13.46 -3.20
C ARG A 9 18.07 -12.01 -3.30
N PRO A 10 17.90 -11.46 -4.45
CA PRO A 10 17.73 -10.04 -4.61
C PRO A 10 16.61 -9.60 -3.76
N GLU A 11 16.90 -8.69 -2.93
CA GLU A 11 15.88 -8.10 -2.13
C GLU A 11 15.02 -7.24 -2.98
N VAL A 12 13.75 -7.37 -2.80
CA VAL A 12 12.85 -6.40 -3.36
C VAL A 12 13.03 -5.11 -2.59
N MET A 13 13.51 -4.09 -3.27
CA MET A 13 13.71 -2.80 -2.64
C MET A 13 12.36 -2.11 -2.57
N LEU A 14 11.75 -2.15 -1.39
CA LEU A 14 10.48 -1.47 -1.19
C LEU A 14 10.71 0.03 -1.06
N PRO A 15 9.88 0.85 -1.71
CA PRO A 15 10.05 2.30 -1.61
C PRO A 15 9.74 2.80 -0.22
N PRO A 16 10.37 3.89 0.22
CA PRO A 16 10.00 4.48 1.50
C PRO A 16 8.57 5.01 1.43
N ILE A 17 7.82 4.80 2.50
CA ILE A 17 6.46 5.31 2.58
C ILE A 17 6.31 6.22 3.79
N THR A 18 5.34 7.12 3.72
CA THR A 18 5.09 8.11 4.77
C THR A 18 3.63 8.01 5.18
N VAL A 19 3.38 7.90 6.48
CA VAL A 19 2.03 7.76 7.01
C VAL A 19 1.87 8.65 8.23
N MET A 20 0.71 9.27 8.38
CA MET A 20 0.42 10.02 9.59
C MET A 20 0.25 9.07 10.77
N GLU A 21 0.70 9.50 11.95
CA GLU A 21 0.71 8.66 13.15
C GLU A 21 -0.66 8.10 13.50
N ASP A 22 -1.69 8.91 13.43
CA ASP A 22 -3.03 8.46 13.77
C ASP A 22 -3.58 7.49 12.72
N GLU A 23 -3.26 7.70 11.47
CA GLU A 23 -3.64 6.77 10.41
C GLU A 23 -2.93 5.44 10.56
N ALA A 24 -1.64 5.47 10.88
CA ALA A 24 -0.87 4.25 11.09
C ALA A 24 -1.45 3.43 12.24
N LYS A 25 -1.86 4.08 13.31
CA LYS A 25 -2.48 3.39 14.43
C LYS A 25 -3.77 2.69 14.03
N ARG A 26 -4.62 3.40 13.28
CA ARG A 26 -5.89 2.81 12.82
C ARG A 26 -5.65 1.65 11.88
N LEU A 27 -4.66 1.77 11.00
CA LEU A 27 -4.35 0.70 10.05
C LEU A 27 -3.72 -0.51 10.74
N ASN A 28 -2.90 -0.30 11.76
CA ASN A 28 -2.39 -1.41 12.57
C ASN A 28 -3.52 -2.14 13.30
N ASP A 29 -4.46 -1.39 13.87
CA ASP A 29 -5.61 -1.99 14.54
C ASP A 29 -6.46 -2.79 13.55
N LEU A 30 -6.64 -2.25 12.36
CA LEU A 30 -7.37 -2.94 11.29
C LEU A 30 -6.68 -4.24 10.90
N ALA A 31 -5.38 -4.20 10.69
CA ALA A 31 -4.62 -5.39 10.31
C ALA A 31 -4.74 -6.47 11.38
N SER A 32 -4.67 -6.07 12.65
CA SER A 32 -4.82 -7.02 13.76
C SER A 32 -6.21 -7.65 13.80
N SER A 33 -7.25 -6.83 13.58
CA SER A 33 -8.62 -7.33 13.61
C SER A 33 -8.93 -8.28 12.48
N CYS A 34 -8.25 -8.12 11.35
CA CYS A 34 -8.55 -8.87 10.13
C CYS A 34 -7.57 -9.98 9.86
N ALA A 35 -6.63 -10.24 10.77
CA ALA A 35 -5.56 -11.21 10.55
C ALA A 35 -6.07 -12.63 10.34
N VAL A 36 -7.18 -12.99 10.96
CA VAL A 36 -7.75 -14.33 10.82
C VAL A 36 -8.44 -14.50 9.47
N LEU A 37 -9.25 -13.51 9.07
CA LEU A 37 -10.04 -13.60 7.83
C LEU A 37 -9.21 -13.31 6.58
N PHE A 38 -8.25 -12.40 6.69
CA PHE A 38 -7.45 -11.97 5.55
C PHE A 38 -5.97 -11.96 5.91
N PRO A 39 -5.39 -13.14 6.22
CA PRO A 39 -4.04 -13.20 6.81
C PRO A 39 -2.95 -12.59 5.93
N ARG A 40 -3.00 -12.80 4.63
CA ARG A 40 -1.92 -12.30 3.77
C ARG A 40 -1.91 -10.79 3.66
N VAL A 41 -3.06 -10.21 3.37
CA VAL A 41 -3.12 -8.76 3.19
C VAL A 41 -2.96 -8.05 4.54
N ALA A 42 -3.50 -8.64 5.61
CA ALA A 42 -3.32 -8.07 6.95
C ALA A 42 -1.85 -8.07 7.34
N HIS A 43 -1.14 -9.16 7.06
CA HIS A 43 0.28 -9.26 7.34
C HIS A 43 1.07 -8.23 6.53
N PHE A 44 0.75 -8.12 5.24
CA PHE A 44 1.42 -7.15 4.37
C PHE A 44 1.18 -5.73 4.87
N LEU A 45 -0.05 -5.39 5.21
CA LEU A 45 -0.38 -4.06 5.71
C LEU A 45 0.36 -3.76 7.02
N ALA A 46 0.42 -4.73 7.93
CA ALA A 46 1.14 -4.55 9.18
C ALA A 46 2.62 -4.30 8.93
N GLN A 47 3.22 -5.02 7.99
CA GLN A 47 4.62 -4.80 7.64
C GLN A 47 4.85 -3.42 7.04
N GLU A 48 3.91 -2.95 6.21
CA GLU A 48 4.01 -1.62 5.65
C GLU A 48 3.98 -0.55 6.74
N MET A 49 3.10 -0.71 7.72
CA MET A 49 3.03 0.25 8.83
C MET A 49 4.29 0.22 9.67
N GLU A 50 4.90 -0.96 9.83
CA GLU A 50 6.11 -1.09 10.63
C GLU A 50 7.29 -0.35 10.00
N ARG A 51 7.40 -0.38 8.68
CA ARG A 51 8.51 0.27 7.98
C ARG A 51 8.24 1.72 7.60
N ALA A 52 7.02 2.21 7.80
CA ALA A 52 6.64 3.55 7.39
C ALA A 52 7.34 4.62 8.22
N SER A 53 7.65 5.74 7.57
CA SER A 53 8.05 6.94 8.30
C SER A 53 6.78 7.60 8.81
N LEU A 54 6.68 7.76 10.12
CA LEU A 54 5.50 8.34 10.74
C LEU A 54 5.68 9.84 10.90
N VAL A 55 4.64 10.58 10.54
CA VAL A 55 4.65 12.04 10.67
C VAL A 55 3.46 12.49 11.50
N ALA A 56 3.53 13.70 12.02
CA ALA A 56 2.46 14.25 12.85
C ALA A 56 1.17 14.36 12.05
N SER A 57 0.04 14.23 12.76
CA SER A 57 -1.28 14.16 12.12
C SER A 57 -1.67 15.40 11.34
N ASN A 58 -1.01 16.55 11.60
CA ASN A 58 -1.29 17.78 10.88
C ASN A 58 -0.26 18.08 9.79
N SER A 59 0.56 17.09 9.42
CA SER A 59 1.58 17.28 8.40
C SER A 59 0.95 17.45 7.02
N ASP A 60 1.63 18.23 6.16
CA ASP A 60 1.22 18.39 4.78
C ASP A 60 1.81 17.24 3.96
N LEU A 61 0.94 16.35 3.48
CA LEU A 61 1.35 15.18 2.72
C LEU A 61 0.84 15.24 1.28
N ARG A 62 1.08 16.34 0.61
CA ARG A 62 0.72 16.45 -0.80
C ARG A 62 1.47 15.42 -1.62
N GLY A 63 0.76 14.78 -2.54
CA GLY A 63 1.36 13.77 -3.40
C GLY A 63 1.64 12.44 -2.73
N VAL A 64 1.21 12.27 -1.48
CA VAL A 64 1.34 11.02 -0.74
C VAL A 64 -0.03 10.38 -0.60
N VAL A 65 -0.12 9.09 -0.87
CA VAL A 65 -1.39 8.35 -0.78
C VAL A 65 -1.79 8.18 0.68
N ARG A 66 -2.96 8.69 1.02
CA ARG A 66 -3.57 8.58 2.33
C ARG A 66 -4.91 7.88 2.21
N MET A 67 -5.50 7.51 3.34
CA MET A 67 -6.88 7.04 3.33
C MET A 67 -7.76 8.17 2.80
N GLY A 68 -8.62 7.84 1.84
CA GLY A 68 -9.47 8.82 1.17
C GLY A 68 -8.86 9.48 -0.05
N SER A 69 -7.60 9.23 -0.34
CA SER A 69 -6.95 9.82 -1.51
C SER A 69 -7.52 9.28 -2.81
N LYS A 70 -7.62 10.16 -3.81
CA LYS A 70 -7.84 9.74 -5.19
C LYS A 70 -6.47 9.46 -5.79
N VAL A 71 -6.31 8.26 -6.35
CA VAL A 71 -5.01 7.80 -6.82
C VAL A 71 -5.12 7.35 -8.27
N ARG A 72 -4.22 7.85 -9.09
CA ARG A 72 -4.02 7.30 -10.44
C ARG A 72 -2.74 6.49 -10.41
N TYR A 73 -2.85 5.24 -10.82
CA TYR A 73 -1.68 4.38 -10.86
C TYR A 73 -1.65 3.55 -12.13
N CYS A 74 -0.46 3.09 -12.47
CA CYS A 74 -0.23 2.23 -13.63
C CYS A 74 0.11 0.84 -13.15
N ASP A 75 -0.54 -0.16 -13.73
CA ASP A 75 -0.12 -1.55 -13.57
C ASP A 75 1.09 -1.72 -14.47
N ASP A 76 2.26 -1.93 -13.89
CA ASP A 76 3.50 -1.92 -14.64
C ASP A 76 3.61 -3.11 -15.60
N LYS A 77 2.89 -4.18 -15.33
CA LYS A 77 2.93 -5.37 -16.18
C LYS A 77 2.10 -5.18 -17.45
N THR A 78 0.92 -4.61 -17.32
CA THR A 78 -0.01 -4.46 -18.44
C THR A 78 0.03 -3.07 -19.07
N GLY A 79 0.56 -2.08 -18.35
CA GLY A 79 0.50 -0.69 -18.78
C GLY A 79 -0.85 -0.03 -18.53
N GLU A 80 -1.79 -0.75 -17.93
CA GLU A 80 -3.12 -0.21 -17.70
C GLU A 80 -3.10 0.84 -16.61
N VAL A 81 -3.77 1.96 -16.86
CA VAL A 81 -3.88 3.07 -15.91
C VAL A 81 -5.26 3.04 -15.27
N ARG A 82 -5.30 3.16 -13.95
CA ARG A 82 -6.56 3.12 -13.20
C ARG A 82 -6.65 4.30 -12.24
N ASP A 83 -7.87 4.77 -12.05
CA ASP A 83 -8.19 5.80 -11.06
C ASP A 83 -9.04 5.15 -9.97
N VAL A 84 -8.61 5.28 -8.72
CA VAL A 84 -9.32 4.70 -7.58
C VAL A 84 -9.30 5.67 -6.41
N VAL A 85 -10.18 5.42 -5.43
CA VAL A 85 -10.14 6.09 -4.14
C VAL A 85 -9.79 5.03 -3.10
N LEU A 86 -8.77 5.29 -2.29
CA LEU A 86 -8.35 4.35 -1.25
C LEU A 86 -9.21 4.57 -0.01
N VAL A 87 -9.91 3.51 0.42
CA VAL A 87 -10.87 3.64 1.53
C VAL A 87 -10.72 2.50 2.53
N TYR A 88 -11.37 2.66 3.68
CA TYR A 88 -11.50 1.58 4.66
C TYR A 88 -12.49 0.52 4.13
N PRO A 89 -12.40 -0.73 4.63
CA PRO A 89 -13.22 -1.80 4.05
C PRO A 89 -14.71 -1.53 3.97
N HIS A 90 -15.27 -0.86 4.99
CA HIS A 90 -16.72 -0.60 5.00
C HIS A 90 -17.16 0.43 3.96
N GLU A 91 -16.22 1.13 3.35
CA GLU A 91 -16.51 2.14 2.33
C GLU A 91 -16.23 1.63 0.92
N ALA A 92 -15.76 0.39 0.78
CA ALA A 92 -15.39 -0.14 -0.53
C ALA A 92 -16.61 -0.27 -1.44
N ASP A 93 -16.44 0.12 -2.70
CA ASP A 93 -17.54 0.10 -3.67
C ASP A 93 -16.95 0.14 -5.09
N ILE A 94 -17.03 -0.99 -5.79
CA ILE A 94 -16.44 -1.10 -7.12
C ILE A 94 -17.06 -0.11 -8.10
N THR A 95 -18.36 0.13 -7.98
CA THR A 95 -19.05 1.04 -8.93
C THR A 95 -18.58 2.48 -8.77
N LEU A 96 -18.11 2.83 -7.56
CA LEU A 96 -17.57 4.16 -7.27
C LEU A 96 -16.04 4.17 -7.30
N LYS A 97 -15.45 3.07 -7.73
CA LYS A 97 -13.99 2.90 -7.81
C LYS A 97 -13.31 3.11 -6.45
N ARG A 98 -13.99 2.70 -5.38
CA ARG A 98 -13.45 2.75 -4.02
C ARG A 98 -12.83 1.41 -3.68
N VAL A 99 -11.54 1.42 -3.46
CA VAL A 99 -10.75 0.21 -3.22
C VAL A 99 -10.36 0.15 -1.75
N SER A 100 -10.66 -0.97 -1.11
CA SER A 100 -10.31 -1.16 0.30
C SER A 100 -8.80 -1.28 0.48
N VAL A 101 -8.30 -0.68 1.56
CA VAL A 101 -6.90 -0.84 1.97
C VAL A 101 -6.59 -2.30 2.33
N LEU A 102 -7.61 -3.12 2.59
CA LEU A 102 -7.44 -4.55 2.84
C LEU A 102 -7.48 -5.39 1.55
N THR A 103 -7.05 -4.82 0.45
CA THR A 103 -6.82 -5.57 -0.79
C THR A 103 -5.34 -5.46 -1.13
N PRO A 104 -4.81 -6.37 -1.94
CA PRO A 104 -3.40 -6.28 -2.33
C PRO A 104 -3.03 -4.92 -2.92
N VAL A 105 -3.85 -4.40 -3.82
CA VAL A 105 -3.60 -3.09 -4.42
C VAL A 105 -3.71 -1.98 -3.38
N GLY A 106 -4.76 -2.00 -2.56
CA GLY A 106 -4.97 -0.96 -1.57
C GLY A 106 -3.84 -0.89 -0.55
N ALA A 107 -3.42 -2.06 -0.05
CA ALA A 107 -2.31 -2.12 0.91
C ALA A 107 -1.00 -1.70 0.27
N ALA A 108 -0.83 -1.94 -1.04
CA ALA A 108 0.37 -1.51 -1.75
C ALA A 108 0.40 0.01 -1.96
N LEU A 109 -0.76 0.65 -2.10
CA LEU A 109 -0.83 2.08 -2.39
C LEU A 109 -0.55 2.97 -1.19
N ILE A 110 -0.94 2.54 0.03
CA ILE A 110 -0.90 3.43 1.20
C ILE A 110 0.52 3.94 1.44
N GLY A 111 0.65 5.24 1.59
CA GLY A 111 1.92 5.89 1.94
C GLY A 111 2.88 6.13 0.77
N LEU A 112 2.54 5.65 -0.43
CA LEU A 112 3.38 5.91 -1.60
C LEU A 112 3.28 7.36 -2.03
N SER A 113 4.36 7.87 -2.60
CA SER A 113 4.38 9.19 -3.23
C SER A 113 4.29 9.06 -4.74
N VAL A 114 3.85 10.13 -5.38
CA VAL A 114 3.83 10.19 -6.85
C VAL A 114 5.20 9.82 -7.40
N GLY A 115 5.21 8.94 -8.38
CA GLY A 115 6.43 8.48 -9.04
C GLY A 115 7.03 7.23 -8.44
N GLN A 116 6.58 6.80 -7.26
CA GLN A 116 7.12 5.59 -6.65
C GLN A 116 6.41 4.35 -7.18
N SER A 117 7.16 3.25 -7.21
CA SER A 117 6.65 1.95 -7.62
C SER A 117 6.82 0.96 -6.47
N ILE A 118 5.92 0.00 -6.42
CA ILE A 118 6.00 -1.05 -5.40
C ILE A 118 5.64 -2.39 -6.02
N GLU A 119 6.34 -3.44 -5.59
CA GLU A 119 5.98 -4.80 -5.93
C GLU A 119 5.13 -5.40 -4.81
N PHE A 120 4.16 -6.19 -5.19
CA PHE A 120 3.28 -6.83 -4.23
C PHE A 120 2.76 -8.14 -4.83
N GLN A 121 2.23 -9.00 -3.96
CA GLN A 121 1.70 -10.28 -4.39
C GLN A 121 0.18 -10.27 -4.36
N THR A 122 -0.41 -10.90 -5.37
CA THR A 122 -1.84 -11.14 -5.43
C THR A 122 -2.10 -12.61 -5.14
N PRO A 123 -3.36 -13.00 -4.91
CA PRO A 123 -3.69 -14.42 -4.71
C PRO A 123 -3.12 -15.27 -5.84
N GLY A 124 -2.65 -16.46 -5.50
CA GLY A 124 -2.00 -17.34 -6.46
C GLY A 124 -0.50 -17.07 -6.59
N HIS A 125 0.07 -16.28 -5.70
CA HIS A 125 1.50 -15.97 -5.68
C HIS A 125 1.98 -15.23 -6.92
N ASN A 126 1.08 -14.52 -7.59
CA ASN A 126 1.47 -13.69 -8.72
C ASN A 126 2.11 -12.40 -8.22
N ASN A 127 3.28 -12.10 -8.76
CA ASN A 127 3.95 -10.84 -8.45
C ASN A 127 3.42 -9.76 -9.38
N ARG A 128 3.04 -8.65 -8.79
CA ARG A 128 2.55 -7.47 -9.51
C ARG A 128 3.38 -6.28 -9.11
N SER A 129 3.35 -5.27 -9.95
CA SER A 129 4.01 -4.00 -9.64
C SER A 129 3.11 -2.88 -10.12
N LEU A 130 3.08 -1.81 -9.37
CA LEU A 130 2.36 -0.62 -9.77
C LEU A 130 3.20 0.63 -9.52
N THR A 131 2.88 1.69 -10.26
CA THR A 131 3.54 2.99 -10.12
C THR A 131 2.47 4.05 -9.91
N VAL A 132 2.64 4.89 -8.91
CA VAL A 132 1.69 5.98 -8.62
C VAL A 132 1.97 7.12 -9.58
N LEU A 133 0.97 7.51 -10.35
CA LEU A 133 1.08 8.59 -11.34
C LEU A 133 0.54 9.91 -10.80
N GLY A 134 -0.45 9.87 -9.92
CA GLY A 134 -1.02 11.08 -9.38
C GLY A 134 -1.79 10.80 -8.10
N VAL A 135 -1.81 11.78 -7.22
CA VAL A 135 -2.53 11.71 -5.94
C VAL A 135 -3.25 13.03 -5.72
N SER A 136 -4.52 12.92 -5.34
CA SER A 136 -5.33 14.08 -4.97
C SER A 136 -6.00 13.77 -3.64
N ASN A 137 -5.77 14.64 -2.68
CA ASN A 137 -6.32 14.46 -1.32
C ASN A 137 -7.48 15.42 -1.07
#